data_66f8de3ccd58ff3a652a5efee98148d2
#
_entry.id   66f8de3ccd58ff3a652a5efee98148d2
#
_cell.length_a   1.000
_cell.length_b   1.000
_cell.length_c   1.000
_cell.angle_alpha   90.00
_cell.angle_beta   90.00
_cell.angle_gamma   90.00
#
_symmetry.space_group_name_H-M   'P 1'
#
loop_
_entity.id
_entity.type
_entity.pdbx_description
1 polymer ?
#
loop_
_entity_poly.entity_id
_entity_poly.type
_entity_poly.pdbx_seq_one_letter_code
_entity_poly.pdbx_strand_id
1 'polypeptide(L)'
;PVPVVVLDPVMIASSGDRLLQAEAEQALRDLVPLVNVITPNIPELAVLCQKEPAQTFDEAHEQAANLAAATGTTVIVKGGHLCGQDAGNTAVFPDGTCAHVRTPRLDSRNTHGTGCSLSSSLATRLGVELLQHTEAAEHTAEQGVLTSEDTHRALQWSTRWLHESIAAGAGLQVGSGEG
;
A
#
# COMPACT_ATOMS: atom_id res chain seq x y z
N PRO A 1 -9.57 -21.37 4.31
CA PRO A 1 -9.33 -19.96 4.59
C PRO A 1 -9.51 -19.16 3.32
N VAL A 2 -10.18 -18.00 3.42
CA VAL A 2 -10.28 -17.07 2.30
C VAL A 2 -8.91 -16.42 2.10
N PRO A 3 -8.32 -16.43 0.90
CA PRO A 3 -7.02 -15.81 0.68
C PRO A 3 -7.09 -14.30 0.88
N VAL A 4 -6.03 -13.71 1.45
CA VAL A 4 -5.87 -12.26 1.47
C VAL A 4 -5.35 -11.80 0.11
N VAL A 5 -6.04 -10.88 -0.52
CA VAL A 5 -5.64 -10.32 -1.81
C VAL A 5 -5.17 -8.89 -1.60
N VAL A 6 -3.90 -8.63 -1.91
CA VAL A 6 -3.30 -7.29 -1.94
C VAL A 6 -3.01 -6.93 -3.39
N LEU A 7 -3.60 -5.85 -3.87
CA LEU A 7 -3.41 -5.33 -5.23
C LEU A 7 -2.44 -4.14 -5.19
N ASP A 8 -1.30 -4.26 -5.86
CA ASP A 8 -0.41 -3.13 -6.14
C ASP A 8 -0.81 -2.54 -7.51
N PRO A 9 -1.46 -1.35 -7.54
CA PRO A 9 -2.04 -0.82 -8.76
C PRO A 9 -1.00 -0.08 -9.61
N VAL A 10 0.03 -0.79 -10.07
CA VAL A 10 1.14 -0.21 -10.84
C VAL A 10 0.62 0.31 -12.18
N MET A 11 0.47 1.63 -12.28
CA MET A 11 -0.03 2.33 -13.48
C MET A 11 0.95 3.37 -14.02
N ILE A 12 1.90 3.80 -13.20
CA ILE A 12 2.81 4.89 -13.51
C ILE A 12 4.23 4.42 -13.19
N ALA A 13 5.13 4.54 -14.16
CA ALA A 13 6.55 4.24 -13.97
C ALA A 13 7.21 5.27 -13.04
N SER A 14 8.36 4.94 -12.47
CA SER A 14 9.16 5.88 -11.67
C SER A 14 9.59 7.12 -12.48
N SER A 15 9.65 7.02 -13.82
CA SER A 15 9.87 8.13 -14.75
C SER A 15 8.67 9.07 -14.87
N GLY A 16 7.49 8.71 -14.37
CA GLY A 16 6.24 9.44 -14.54
C GLY A 16 5.42 9.02 -15.77
N ASP A 17 5.93 8.10 -16.57
CA ASP A 17 5.23 7.62 -17.77
C ASP A 17 4.05 6.72 -17.40
N ARG A 18 2.92 6.89 -18.11
CA ARG A 18 1.77 5.99 -17.97
C ARG A 18 2.10 4.63 -18.58
N LEU A 19 1.90 3.57 -17.81
CA LEU A 19 2.12 2.19 -18.22
C LEU A 19 0.86 1.52 -18.79
N LEU A 20 -0.31 2.06 -18.45
CA LEU A 20 -1.61 1.50 -18.85
C LEU A 20 -2.36 2.45 -19.78
N GLN A 21 -3.15 1.86 -20.67
CA GLN A 21 -4.17 2.56 -21.46
C GLN A 21 -5.45 2.76 -20.63
N ALA A 22 -6.32 3.67 -21.05
CA ALA A 22 -7.52 4.06 -20.32
C ALA A 22 -8.45 2.87 -20.01
N GLU A 23 -8.57 1.92 -20.94
CA GLU A 23 -9.38 0.71 -20.79
C GLU A 23 -8.81 -0.21 -19.68
N ALA A 24 -7.48 -0.32 -19.60
CA ALA A 24 -6.81 -1.10 -18.56
C ALA A 24 -6.90 -0.41 -17.19
N GLU A 25 -6.84 0.92 -17.12
CA GLU A 25 -7.08 1.68 -15.89
C GLU A 25 -8.52 1.48 -15.38
N GLN A 26 -9.52 1.39 -16.29
CA GLN A 26 -10.88 1.10 -15.89
C GLN A 26 -11.03 -0.32 -15.36
N ALA A 27 -10.45 -1.31 -16.04
CA ALA A 27 -10.46 -2.69 -15.56
C ALA A 27 -9.81 -2.82 -14.17
N LEU A 28 -8.76 -2.04 -13.92
CA LEU A 28 -8.10 -2.02 -12.61
C LEU A 28 -9.00 -1.39 -11.53
N ARG A 29 -9.73 -0.31 -11.83
CA ARG A 29 -10.75 0.25 -10.92
C ARG A 29 -11.85 -0.76 -10.60
N ASP A 30 -12.28 -1.56 -11.59
CA ASP A 30 -13.31 -2.59 -11.41
C ASP A 30 -12.81 -3.75 -10.51
N LEU A 31 -11.50 -3.96 -10.40
CA LEU A 31 -10.90 -4.94 -9.49
C LEU A 31 -10.83 -4.47 -8.04
N VAL A 32 -10.80 -3.15 -7.78
CA VAL A 32 -10.61 -2.63 -6.42
C VAL A 32 -11.63 -3.20 -5.42
N PRO A 33 -12.95 -3.25 -5.69
CA PRO A 33 -13.92 -3.78 -4.72
C PRO A 33 -13.84 -5.31 -4.53
N LEU A 34 -12.99 -6.00 -5.29
CA LEU A 34 -12.82 -7.46 -5.22
C LEU A 34 -11.60 -7.88 -4.39
N VAL A 35 -10.82 -6.92 -3.88
CA VAL A 35 -9.61 -7.19 -3.11
C VAL A 35 -9.73 -6.67 -1.68
N ASN A 36 -8.90 -7.18 -0.78
CA ASN A 36 -8.91 -6.76 0.62
C ASN A 36 -8.15 -5.44 0.83
N VAL A 37 -7.04 -5.28 0.12
CA VAL A 37 -6.13 -4.15 0.29
C VAL A 37 -5.58 -3.70 -1.06
N ILE A 38 -5.47 -2.40 -1.28
CA ILE A 38 -4.71 -1.80 -2.40
C ILE A 38 -3.60 -0.89 -1.88
N THR A 39 -2.51 -0.77 -2.65
CA THR A 39 -1.30 -0.03 -2.22
C THR A 39 -0.90 1.08 -3.22
N PRO A 40 -1.76 2.07 -3.52
CA PRO A 40 -1.44 3.11 -4.47
C PRO A 40 -0.40 4.11 -3.92
N ASN A 41 0.46 4.62 -4.80
CA ASN A 41 1.15 5.88 -4.59
C ASN A 41 0.21 7.07 -4.89
N ILE A 42 0.65 8.32 -4.66
CA ILE A 42 -0.18 9.51 -4.84
C ILE A 42 -0.70 9.65 -6.29
N PRO A 43 0.13 9.53 -7.36
CA PRO A 43 -0.36 9.55 -8.72
C PRO A 43 -1.35 8.42 -9.05
N GLU A 44 -1.09 7.20 -8.58
CA GLU A 44 -1.96 6.04 -8.76
C GLU A 44 -3.32 6.23 -8.05
N LEU A 45 -3.29 6.76 -6.83
CA LEU A 45 -4.51 7.09 -6.08
C LEU A 45 -5.39 8.08 -6.85
N ALA A 46 -4.79 9.12 -7.43
CA ALA A 46 -5.49 10.10 -8.24
C ALA A 46 -6.19 9.48 -9.46
N VAL A 47 -5.49 8.56 -10.16
CA VAL A 47 -6.07 7.82 -11.30
C VAL A 47 -7.23 6.93 -10.85
N LEU A 48 -7.09 6.23 -9.71
CA LEU A 48 -8.17 5.40 -9.15
C LEU A 48 -9.39 6.23 -8.78
N CYS A 49 -9.17 7.41 -8.21
CA CYS A 49 -10.23 8.35 -7.80
C CYS A 49 -10.76 9.23 -8.95
N GLN A 50 -10.15 9.20 -10.13
CA GLN A 50 -10.43 10.10 -11.25
C GLN A 50 -10.32 11.59 -10.83
N LYS A 51 -9.27 11.92 -10.07
CA LYS A 51 -8.96 13.26 -9.55
C LYS A 51 -7.55 13.69 -9.93
N GLU A 52 -7.22 14.94 -9.65
CA GLU A 52 -5.83 15.42 -9.71
C GLU A 52 -4.99 14.83 -8.58
N PRO A 53 -3.68 14.64 -8.80
CA PRO A 53 -2.77 14.16 -7.76
C PRO A 53 -2.77 15.07 -6.53
N ALA A 54 -2.97 14.50 -5.36
CA ALA A 54 -2.95 15.21 -4.09
C ALA A 54 -1.59 15.90 -3.87
N GLN A 55 -1.65 17.15 -3.40
CA GLN A 55 -0.46 17.95 -3.09
C GLN A 55 -0.13 17.93 -1.61
N THR A 56 -1.10 17.57 -0.77
CA THR A 56 -0.99 17.50 0.69
C THR A 56 -1.39 16.12 1.22
N PHE A 57 -0.98 15.86 2.44
CA PHE A 57 -1.38 14.63 3.14
C PHE A 57 -2.90 14.57 3.35
N ASP A 58 -3.53 15.69 3.68
CA ASP A 58 -4.97 15.75 3.93
C ASP A 58 -5.77 15.48 2.65
N GLU A 59 -5.34 16.01 1.50
CA GLU A 59 -5.96 15.72 0.20
C GLU A 59 -5.82 14.23 -0.17
N ALA A 60 -4.63 13.64 0.06
CA ALA A 60 -4.39 12.23 -0.19
C ALA A 60 -5.25 11.34 0.73
N HIS A 61 -5.37 11.73 1.99
CA HIS A 61 -6.23 11.04 2.95
C HIS A 61 -7.71 11.11 2.55
N GLU A 62 -8.20 12.30 2.15
CA GLU A 62 -9.58 12.45 1.68
C GLU A 62 -9.87 11.58 0.45
N GLN A 63 -8.95 11.57 -0.54
CA GLN A 63 -9.09 10.72 -1.72
C GLN A 63 -9.15 9.23 -1.33
N ALA A 64 -8.25 8.79 -0.46
CA ALA A 64 -8.20 7.41 0.01
C ALA A 64 -9.44 7.02 0.82
N ALA A 65 -9.94 7.90 1.70
CA ALA A 65 -11.13 7.65 2.49
C ALA A 65 -12.38 7.50 1.62
N ASN A 66 -12.53 8.37 0.62
CA ASN A 66 -13.63 8.27 -0.34
C ASN A 66 -13.57 6.96 -1.14
N LEU A 67 -12.38 6.55 -1.57
CA LEU A 67 -12.20 5.29 -2.31
C LEU A 67 -12.48 4.09 -1.42
N ALA A 68 -11.94 4.07 -0.19
CA ALA A 68 -12.15 2.99 0.77
C ALA A 68 -13.63 2.80 1.12
N ALA A 69 -14.34 3.90 1.42
CA ALA A 69 -15.76 3.88 1.72
C ALA A 69 -16.62 3.40 0.54
N ALA A 70 -16.27 3.82 -0.69
CA ALA A 70 -17.01 3.46 -1.90
C ALA A 70 -16.81 1.99 -2.31
N THR A 71 -15.66 1.40 -2.03
CA THR A 71 -15.28 0.05 -2.50
C THR A 71 -15.30 -1.02 -1.42
N GLY A 72 -15.30 -0.64 -0.15
CA GLY A 72 -15.14 -1.57 0.98
C GLY A 72 -13.70 -2.12 1.11
N THR A 73 -12.73 -1.52 0.43
CA THR A 73 -11.33 -1.99 0.36
C THR A 73 -10.44 -1.09 1.22
N THR A 74 -9.51 -1.67 1.96
CA THR A 74 -8.49 -0.88 2.68
C THR A 74 -7.48 -0.28 1.70
N VAL A 75 -7.23 1.01 1.81
CA VAL A 75 -6.30 1.75 0.95
C VAL A 75 -5.03 2.08 1.71
N ILE A 76 -3.89 1.53 1.26
CA ILE A 76 -2.57 1.87 1.80
C ILE A 76 -1.95 2.95 0.92
N VAL A 77 -1.98 4.19 1.37
CA VAL A 77 -1.35 5.32 0.67
C VAL A 77 0.15 5.31 0.92
N LYS A 78 0.95 5.19 -0.15
CA LYS A 78 2.41 5.27 -0.10
C LYS A 78 2.85 6.75 -0.03
N GLY A 79 3.37 7.20 1.12
CA GLY A 79 3.69 8.60 1.39
C GLY A 79 4.98 9.13 0.75
N GLY A 80 5.77 8.28 0.10
CA GLY A 80 7.07 8.64 -0.47
C GLY A 80 7.04 9.75 -1.54
N HIS A 81 5.90 10.06 -2.14
CA HIS A 81 5.73 11.08 -3.17
C HIS A 81 5.35 12.48 -2.63
N LEU A 82 4.91 12.57 -1.37
CA LEU A 82 4.61 13.87 -0.76
C LEU A 82 5.89 14.57 -0.30
N CYS A 83 5.89 15.90 -0.36
CA CYS A 83 7.00 16.69 0.15
C CYS A 83 7.05 16.62 1.68
N GLY A 84 8.27 16.48 2.25
CA GLY A 84 8.48 16.47 3.70
C GLY A 84 9.49 15.42 4.17
N GLN A 85 9.70 15.41 5.48
CA GLN A 85 10.65 14.51 6.15
C GLN A 85 10.08 13.11 6.38
N ASP A 86 8.75 12.97 6.34
CA ASP A 86 8.05 11.70 6.51
C ASP A 86 7.81 11.04 5.14
N ALA A 87 8.29 9.82 4.99
CA ALA A 87 8.06 8.97 3.82
C ALA A 87 7.24 7.73 4.19
N GLY A 88 6.51 7.79 5.30
CA GLY A 88 5.71 6.70 5.83
C GLY A 88 4.51 6.33 4.97
N ASN A 89 3.78 5.32 5.42
CA ASN A 89 2.59 4.79 4.74
C ASN A 89 1.37 4.88 5.65
N THR A 90 0.20 5.12 5.06
CA THR A 90 -1.06 5.25 5.81
C THR A 90 -2.07 4.22 5.33
N ALA A 91 -2.57 3.40 6.25
CA ALA A 91 -3.77 2.61 6.01
C ALA A 91 -5.01 3.47 6.26
N VAL A 92 -5.92 3.49 5.31
CA VAL A 92 -7.23 4.13 5.41
C VAL A 92 -8.29 3.03 5.24
N PHE A 93 -9.16 2.88 6.24
CA PHE A 93 -10.14 1.81 6.30
C PHE A 93 -11.52 2.26 5.79
N PRO A 94 -12.38 1.32 5.37
CA PRO A 94 -13.72 1.63 4.86
C PRO A 94 -14.62 2.38 5.85
N ASP A 95 -14.39 2.24 7.15
CA ASP A 95 -15.12 2.94 8.22
C ASP A 95 -14.64 4.39 8.46
N GLY A 96 -13.65 4.85 7.66
CA GLY A 96 -13.06 6.17 7.76
C GLY A 96 -11.95 6.30 8.81
N THR A 97 -11.65 5.26 9.58
CA THR A 97 -10.50 5.25 10.48
C THR A 97 -9.18 5.11 9.68
N CYS A 98 -8.07 5.52 10.28
CA CYS A 98 -6.76 5.38 9.64
C CYS A 98 -5.66 5.02 10.64
N ALA A 99 -4.59 4.42 10.12
CA ALA A 99 -3.38 4.12 10.87
C ALA A 99 -2.15 4.56 10.06
N HIS A 100 -1.34 5.45 10.63
CA HIS A 100 -0.14 5.98 9.98
C HIS A 100 1.13 5.39 10.58
N VAL A 101 2.00 4.88 9.70
CA VAL A 101 3.32 4.37 10.05
C VAL A 101 4.37 5.33 9.52
N ARG A 102 4.99 6.09 10.42
CA ARG A 102 6.02 7.07 10.07
C ARG A 102 7.36 6.41 9.80
N THR A 103 8.05 6.90 8.76
CA THR A 103 9.46 6.62 8.52
C THR A 103 10.16 7.86 8.01
N PRO A 104 11.39 8.13 8.46
CA PRO A 104 12.15 9.25 7.92
C PRO A 104 12.46 8.99 6.45
N ARG A 105 12.49 10.07 5.66
CA ARG A 105 12.92 10.02 4.26
C ARG A 105 14.39 9.67 4.18
N LEU A 106 14.71 8.70 3.33
CA LEU A 106 16.09 8.31 3.02
C LEU A 106 16.52 8.96 1.69
N ASP A 107 17.74 9.45 1.66
CA ASP A 107 18.39 9.85 0.42
C ASP A 107 19.06 8.61 -0.20
N SER A 108 18.34 7.95 -1.10
CA SER A 108 18.82 6.76 -1.80
C SER A 108 18.36 6.80 -3.26
N ARG A 109 19.25 6.40 -4.15
CA ARG A 109 18.94 6.20 -5.58
C ARG A 109 18.40 4.79 -5.85
N ASN A 110 18.62 3.86 -4.93
CA ASN A 110 18.23 2.45 -5.06
C ASN A 110 16.79 2.24 -4.55
N THR A 111 15.82 2.83 -5.25
CA THR A 111 14.39 2.79 -4.86
C THR A 111 13.52 1.99 -5.82
N HIS A 112 14.11 1.46 -6.90
CA HIS A 112 13.36 0.63 -7.83
C HIS A 112 12.82 -0.65 -7.16
N GLY A 113 11.56 -1.00 -7.42
CA GLY A 113 10.92 -2.19 -6.85
C GLY A 113 10.46 -2.05 -5.38
N THR A 114 10.66 -0.90 -4.74
CA THR A 114 10.26 -0.71 -3.33
C THR A 114 8.75 -0.80 -3.15
N GLY A 115 7.95 -0.32 -4.11
CA GLY A 115 6.48 -0.47 -4.10
C GLY A 115 6.06 -1.94 -4.10
N CYS A 116 6.58 -2.72 -5.05
CA CYS A 116 6.28 -4.16 -5.14
C CYS A 116 6.79 -4.95 -3.92
N SER A 117 7.91 -4.52 -3.34
CA SER A 117 8.44 -5.13 -2.10
C SER A 117 7.53 -4.84 -0.91
N LEU A 118 6.99 -3.61 -0.80
CA LEU A 118 6.02 -3.25 0.23
C LEU A 118 4.75 -4.10 0.10
N SER A 119 4.14 -4.14 -1.08
CA SER A 119 2.88 -4.87 -1.30
C SER A 119 3.02 -6.36 -1.07
N SER A 120 4.14 -6.98 -1.52
CA SER A 120 4.41 -8.40 -1.31
C SER A 120 4.66 -8.75 0.16
N SER A 121 5.43 -7.94 0.87
CA SER A 121 5.69 -8.15 2.31
C SER A 121 4.41 -7.92 3.12
N LEU A 122 3.60 -6.93 2.78
CA LEU A 122 2.31 -6.67 3.41
C LEU A 122 1.36 -7.86 3.21
N ALA A 123 1.23 -8.38 1.99
CA ALA A 123 0.40 -9.55 1.69
C ALA A 123 0.83 -10.77 2.53
N THR A 124 2.13 -11.00 2.62
CA THR A 124 2.69 -12.10 3.44
C THR A 124 2.34 -11.93 4.92
N ARG A 125 2.51 -10.72 5.48
CA ARG A 125 2.21 -10.45 6.89
C ARG A 125 0.72 -10.56 7.19
N LEU A 126 -0.15 -10.04 6.33
CA LEU A 126 -1.60 -10.19 6.46
C LEU A 126 -2.03 -11.66 6.42
N GLY A 127 -1.41 -12.46 5.54
CA GLY A 127 -1.63 -13.91 5.49
C GLY A 127 -1.25 -14.60 6.81
N VAL A 128 -0.15 -14.20 7.45
CA VAL A 128 0.26 -14.73 8.77
C VAL A 128 -0.74 -14.33 9.85
N GLU A 129 -1.19 -13.07 9.91
CA GLU A 129 -2.22 -12.62 10.86
C GLU A 129 -3.52 -13.44 10.69
N LEU A 130 -3.96 -13.63 9.44
CA LEU A 130 -5.16 -14.41 9.15
C LEU A 130 -5.04 -15.87 9.59
N LEU A 131 -3.88 -16.51 9.39
CA LEU A 131 -3.64 -17.89 9.84
C LEU A 131 -3.72 -18.00 11.36
N GLN A 132 -3.16 -17.04 12.11
CA GLN A 132 -3.24 -17.02 13.57
C GLN A 132 -4.70 -16.91 14.06
N HIS A 133 -5.54 -16.11 13.40
CA HIS A 133 -6.96 -16.04 13.70
C HIS A 133 -7.69 -17.35 13.38
N THR A 134 -7.32 -18.02 12.28
CA THR A 134 -7.93 -19.29 11.88
C THR A 134 -7.60 -20.40 12.88
N GLU A 135 -6.35 -20.47 13.33
CA GLU A 135 -5.93 -21.44 14.36
C GLU A 135 -6.62 -21.19 15.71
N ALA A 136 -6.81 -19.92 16.09
CA ALA A 136 -7.55 -19.55 17.29
C ALA A 136 -9.05 -19.86 17.16
N ALA A 137 -9.61 -19.75 15.96
CA ALA A 137 -11.03 -19.95 15.65
C ALA A 137 -11.43 -21.43 15.47
N GLU A 138 -10.48 -22.37 15.37
CA GLU A 138 -10.80 -23.82 15.36
C GLU A 138 -11.56 -24.27 16.61
N HIS A 139 -11.59 -23.43 17.64
CA HIS A 139 -12.37 -23.64 18.87
C HIS A 139 -13.68 -22.84 18.92
N THR A 140 -13.96 -21.99 17.92
CA THR A 140 -15.19 -21.18 17.79
C THR A 140 -15.62 -21.18 16.32
N ALA A 141 -16.93 -21.23 16.05
CA ALA A 141 -17.49 -21.30 14.69
C ALA A 141 -17.30 -20.00 13.85
N GLU A 142 -16.46 -19.08 14.29
CA GLU A 142 -16.18 -17.81 13.59
C GLU A 142 -14.98 -17.96 12.67
N GLN A 143 -15.17 -17.64 11.40
CA GLN A 143 -14.07 -17.55 10.43
C GLN A 143 -13.18 -16.36 10.80
N GLY A 144 -11.85 -16.57 10.82
CA GLY A 144 -10.89 -15.50 11.05
C GLY A 144 -11.06 -14.38 10.02
N VAL A 145 -11.34 -13.17 10.50
CA VAL A 145 -11.45 -11.95 9.70
C VAL A 145 -10.31 -11.02 10.08
N LEU A 146 -9.64 -10.44 9.07
CA LEU A 146 -8.62 -9.43 9.32
C LEU A 146 -9.25 -8.16 9.92
N THR A 147 -8.66 -7.70 11.02
CA THR A 147 -9.06 -6.46 11.69
C THR A 147 -8.20 -5.29 11.21
N SER A 148 -8.64 -4.06 11.54
CA SER A 148 -7.83 -2.86 11.32
C SER A 148 -6.49 -2.91 12.09
N GLU A 149 -6.49 -3.53 13.27
CA GLU A 149 -5.30 -3.72 14.09
C GLU A 149 -4.30 -4.69 13.44
N ASP A 150 -4.76 -5.79 12.85
CA ASP A 150 -3.92 -6.73 12.09
C ASP A 150 -3.27 -6.04 10.91
N THR A 151 -4.06 -5.25 10.19
CA THR A 151 -3.56 -4.47 9.05
C THR A 151 -2.52 -3.43 9.49
N HIS A 152 -2.76 -2.75 10.61
CA HIS A 152 -1.79 -1.81 11.17
C HIS A 152 -0.47 -2.51 11.56
N ARG A 153 -0.52 -3.65 12.25
CA ARG A 153 0.69 -4.44 12.61
C ARG A 153 1.45 -4.91 11.37
N ALA A 154 0.74 -5.43 10.38
CA ALA A 154 1.33 -5.87 9.12
C ALA A 154 1.99 -4.70 8.37
N LEU A 155 1.31 -3.54 8.28
CA LEU A 155 1.84 -2.32 7.65
C LEU A 155 3.07 -1.80 8.41
N GLN A 156 3.04 -1.78 9.73
CA GLN A 156 4.15 -1.33 10.56
C GLN A 156 5.40 -2.18 10.33
N TRP A 157 5.24 -3.50 10.30
CA TRP A 157 6.36 -4.42 10.04
C TRP A 157 6.90 -4.22 8.62
N SER A 158 6.04 -4.21 7.60
CA SER A 158 6.44 -4.10 6.20
C SER A 158 7.10 -2.75 5.90
N THR A 159 6.58 -1.67 6.46
CA THR A 159 7.14 -0.32 6.28
C THR A 159 8.54 -0.20 6.93
N ARG A 160 8.72 -0.73 8.15
CA ARG A 160 10.02 -0.72 8.83
C ARG A 160 11.04 -1.59 8.12
N TRP A 161 10.65 -2.81 7.77
CA TRP A 161 11.51 -3.73 7.03
C TRP A 161 12.00 -3.13 5.71
N LEU A 162 11.08 -2.51 4.95
CA LEU A 162 11.43 -1.85 3.69
C LEU A 162 12.38 -0.67 3.91
N HIS A 163 12.09 0.18 4.90
CA HIS A 163 12.95 1.32 5.25
C HIS A 163 14.37 0.86 5.60
N GLU A 164 14.52 -0.15 6.45
CA GLU A 164 15.81 -0.73 6.82
C GLU A 164 16.54 -1.34 5.62
N SER A 165 15.80 -2.00 4.72
CA SER A 165 16.35 -2.56 3.48
C SER A 165 16.87 -1.48 2.53
N ILE A 166 16.13 -0.37 2.35
CA ILE A 166 16.57 0.78 1.55
C ILE A 166 17.82 1.42 2.17
N ALA A 167 17.83 1.60 3.51
CA ALA A 167 18.97 2.17 4.22
C ALA A 167 20.22 1.30 4.04
N ALA A 168 20.10 -0.02 4.18
CA ALA A 168 21.19 -0.96 3.98
C ALA A 168 21.67 -1.00 2.52
N GLY A 169 20.74 -0.85 1.56
CA GLY A 169 21.04 -0.82 0.13
C GLY A 169 21.57 0.50 -0.40
N ALA A 170 21.47 1.60 0.35
CA ALA A 170 21.82 2.95 -0.14
C ALA A 170 23.29 3.11 -0.56
N GLY A 171 24.20 2.35 0.06
CA GLY A 171 25.63 2.35 -0.26
C GLY A 171 26.05 1.34 -1.33
N LEU A 172 25.14 0.53 -1.84
CA LEU A 172 25.45 -0.49 -2.85
C LEU A 172 25.58 0.14 -4.24
N GLN A 173 26.65 -0.21 -4.93
CA GLN A 173 26.86 0.12 -6.35
C GLN A 173 26.67 -1.17 -7.16
N VAL A 174 25.45 -1.50 -7.52
CA VAL A 174 25.10 -2.71 -8.26
C VAL A 174 24.67 -2.31 -9.66
N GLY A 175 25.54 -2.60 -10.63
CA GLY A 175 25.31 -2.27 -12.03
C GLY A 175 25.58 -0.80 -12.38
N SER A 176 25.26 -0.44 -13.63
CA SER A 176 25.42 0.91 -14.21
C SER A 176 24.10 1.59 -14.53
N GLY A 177 22.98 1.02 -14.13
CA GLY A 177 21.63 1.56 -14.33
C GLY A 177 21.22 2.53 -13.22
N GLU A 178 20.27 3.42 -13.53
CA GLU A 178 19.53 4.16 -12.50
C GLU A 178 18.44 3.24 -11.96
N GLY A 179 18.51 2.87 -10.68
CA GLY A 179 17.57 2.00 -10.00
C GLY A 179 16.41 2.78 -9.39
#